data_d182121d6f497a71b684024bc237800b
#
_entry.id   d182121d6f497a71b684024bc237800b
#
_cell.length_a   1.000
_cell.length_b   1.000
_cell.length_c   1.000
_cell.angle_alpha   90.00
_cell.angle_beta   90.00
_cell.angle_gamma   90.00
#
_symmetry.space_group_name_H-M   'P 1'
#
loop_
_entity.id
_entity.type
_entity.pdbx_description
1 polymer ?
#
loop_
_entity_poly.entity_id
_entity_poly.type
_entity_poly.pdbx_seq_one_letter_code
_entity_poly.pdbx_strand_id
1 'polypeptide(L)'
;FTNFNIVIFYVLFSVARSSINNINIKTFSNEYLLFYLCLHGCKHLFSRLSWLLDIHKIISSLNINWEKFIKILEEHNTKSLVYTSLFLSEKIFETKLPELIKIKHQNKYRRLIKYILNNNEDFEVTDKFSFVHLLLFDSFKEKFLYAFYIFRPSFLDYQSLDKEYKSELVYYLIRPINILSRLFKKLK
;
A
#
# COMPACT_ATOMS: atom_id res chain seq x y z
N PHE A 1 -0.54 7.17 6.13
CA PHE A 1 -1.95 6.77 6.09
C PHE A 1 -2.87 7.96 5.78
N THR A 2 -2.58 9.15 6.30
CA THR A 2 -3.25 10.37 5.82
C THR A 2 -3.06 10.56 4.32
N ASN A 3 -1.86 10.34 3.79
CA ASN A 3 -1.62 10.37 2.34
C ASN A 3 -2.33 9.20 1.63
N PHE A 4 -2.41 8.01 2.23
CA PHE A 4 -3.12 6.87 1.65
C PHE A 4 -4.63 7.16 1.51
N ASN A 5 -5.25 7.75 2.53
CA ASN A 5 -6.65 8.16 2.48
C ASN A 5 -6.86 9.39 1.58
N ILE A 6 -5.92 10.33 1.57
CA ILE A 6 -5.93 11.49 0.68
C ILE A 6 -5.77 11.02 -0.78
N VAL A 7 -4.86 10.10 -1.06
CA VAL A 7 -4.67 9.54 -2.40
C VAL A 7 -5.91 8.79 -2.86
N ILE A 8 -6.54 7.98 -2.00
CA ILE A 8 -7.83 7.34 -2.30
C ILE A 8 -8.90 8.40 -2.60
N PHE A 9 -8.91 9.50 -1.85
CA PHE A 9 -9.84 10.60 -2.09
C PHE A 9 -9.60 11.27 -3.46
N TYR A 10 -8.35 11.56 -3.84
CA TYR A 10 -8.02 12.09 -5.17
C TYR A 10 -8.34 11.12 -6.30
N VAL A 11 -8.14 9.81 -6.09
CA VAL A 11 -8.52 8.77 -7.03
C VAL A 11 -10.04 8.78 -7.28
N LEU A 12 -10.85 9.07 -6.26
CA LEU A 12 -12.30 9.20 -6.40
C LEU A 12 -12.75 10.39 -7.26
N PHE A 13 -11.92 11.42 -7.43
CA PHE A 13 -12.22 12.58 -8.28
C PHE A 13 -11.76 12.42 -9.73
N SER A 14 -10.93 11.45 -10.06
CA SER A 14 -10.48 11.16 -11.43
C SER A 14 -11.44 10.21 -12.16
N VAL A 15 -12.62 10.74 -12.46
CA VAL A 15 -13.72 9.95 -13.01
C VAL A 15 -13.62 9.87 -14.54
N ALA A 16 -13.48 8.66 -15.05
CA ALA A 16 -13.81 8.32 -16.44
C ALA A 16 -15.29 7.87 -16.53
N ARG A 17 -15.85 7.92 -17.73
CA ARG A 17 -17.20 7.40 -18.00
C ARG A 17 -17.07 6.09 -18.77
N SER A 18 -17.75 5.06 -18.33
CA SER A 18 -17.91 3.81 -19.05
C SER A 18 -19.40 3.52 -19.25
N SER A 19 -19.74 2.77 -20.29
CA SER A 19 -21.12 2.36 -20.53
C SER A 19 -21.24 0.84 -20.41
N ILE A 20 -22.17 0.38 -19.58
CA ILE A 20 -22.53 -1.02 -19.44
C ILE A 20 -24.05 -1.11 -19.69
N ASN A 21 -24.45 -1.88 -20.68
CA ASN A 21 -25.88 -2.03 -21.07
C ASN A 21 -26.59 -0.67 -21.25
N ASN A 22 -25.95 0.29 -21.94
CA ASN A 22 -26.45 1.65 -22.16
C ASN A 22 -26.57 2.53 -20.89
N ILE A 23 -26.07 2.07 -19.75
CA ILE A 23 -26.04 2.85 -18.52
C ILE A 23 -24.64 3.48 -18.38
N ASN A 24 -24.57 4.80 -18.33
CA ASN A 24 -23.33 5.53 -18.10
C ASN A 24 -22.91 5.42 -16.64
N ILE A 25 -21.77 4.78 -16.39
CA ILE A 25 -21.20 4.59 -15.07
C ILE A 25 -19.94 5.44 -14.94
N LYS A 26 -19.79 6.08 -13.79
CA LYS A 26 -18.53 6.73 -13.42
C LYS A 26 -17.53 5.65 -12.98
N THR A 27 -16.34 5.65 -13.56
CA THR A 27 -15.25 4.73 -13.23
C THR A 27 -13.93 5.47 -13.19
N PHE A 28 -12.86 4.81 -12.78
CA PHE A 28 -11.50 5.36 -12.88
C PHE A 28 -11.00 5.35 -14.32
N SER A 29 -10.09 6.28 -14.67
CA SER A 29 -9.27 6.08 -15.85
C SER A 29 -8.34 4.88 -15.64
N ASN A 30 -7.83 4.27 -16.73
CA ASN A 30 -6.98 3.10 -16.65
C ASN A 30 -5.75 3.32 -15.76
N GLU A 31 -5.14 4.53 -15.84
CA GLU A 31 -3.97 4.89 -15.04
C GLU A 31 -4.30 4.98 -13.55
N TYR A 32 -5.42 5.62 -13.21
CA TYR A 32 -5.85 5.72 -11.82
C TYR A 32 -6.33 4.39 -11.24
N LEU A 33 -6.93 3.51 -12.07
CA LEU A 33 -7.30 2.17 -11.65
C LEU A 33 -6.04 1.35 -11.33
N LEU A 34 -5.04 1.37 -12.21
CA LEU A 34 -3.74 0.72 -11.97
C LEU A 34 -3.06 1.29 -10.71
N PHE A 35 -3.06 2.61 -10.58
CA PHE A 35 -2.51 3.30 -9.41
C PHE A 35 -3.17 2.84 -8.11
N TYR A 36 -4.51 2.82 -8.07
CA TYR A 36 -5.28 2.36 -6.91
C TYR A 36 -4.95 0.92 -6.54
N LEU A 37 -4.92 0.00 -7.52
CA LEU A 37 -4.62 -1.42 -7.26
C LEU A 37 -3.21 -1.62 -6.72
N CYS A 38 -2.23 -0.90 -7.25
CA CYS A 38 -0.85 -0.93 -6.75
C CYS A 38 -0.78 -0.48 -5.28
N LEU A 39 -1.42 0.63 -4.94
CA LEU A 39 -1.46 1.14 -3.58
C LEU A 39 -2.21 0.21 -2.63
N HIS A 40 -3.35 -0.33 -3.08
CA HIS A 40 -4.15 -1.26 -2.28
C HIS A 40 -3.36 -2.53 -1.95
N GLY A 41 -2.71 -3.13 -2.95
CA GLY A 41 -1.85 -4.30 -2.74
C GLY A 41 -0.69 -4.02 -1.77
N CYS A 42 -0.01 -2.88 -1.93
CA CYS A 42 1.06 -2.46 -1.01
C CYS A 42 0.56 -2.25 0.42
N LYS A 43 -0.61 -1.64 0.60
CA LYS A 43 -1.22 -1.44 1.93
C LYS A 43 -1.36 -2.74 2.71
N HIS A 44 -1.63 -3.82 2.02
CA HIS A 44 -1.83 -5.15 2.59
C HIS A 44 -0.64 -6.08 2.36
N LEU A 45 0.51 -5.55 1.91
CA LEU A 45 1.75 -6.28 1.59
C LEU A 45 1.50 -7.50 0.69
N PHE A 46 0.53 -7.40 -0.21
CA PHE A 46 0.16 -8.45 -1.16
C PHE A 46 -0.17 -9.80 -0.53
N SER A 47 -0.81 -9.79 0.66
CA SER A 47 -1.25 -11.02 1.36
C SER A 47 -2.23 -11.87 0.53
N ARG A 48 -2.77 -11.34 -0.56
CA ARG A 48 -3.57 -12.05 -1.55
C ARG A 48 -2.97 -11.92 -2.94
N LEU A 49 -2.68 -13.07 -3.55
CA LEU A 49 -2.10 -13.14 -4.89
C LEU A 49 -3.04 -12.53 -5.96
N SER A 50 -4.36 -12.55 -5.72
CA SER A 50 -5.36 -11.96 -6.61
C SER A 50 -5.11 -10.48 -6.90
N TRP A 51 -4.60 -9.71 -5.94
CA TRP A 51 -4.29 -8.28 -6.15
C TRP A 51 -3.16 -8.06 -7.17
N LEU A 52 -2.16 -8.94 -7.17
CA LEU A 52 -1.10 -8.91 -8.20
C LEU A 52 -1.62 -9.38 -9.56
N LEU A 53 -2.52 -10.36 -9.55
CA LEU A 53 -3.18 -10.82 -10.77
C LEU A 53 -4.04 -9.71 -11.39
N ASP A 54 -4.72 -8.91 -10.58
CA ASP A 54 -5.51 -7.76 -11.07
C ASP A 54 -4.60 -6.71 -11.73
N ILE A 55 -3.44 -6.42 -11.13
CA ILE A 55 -2.42 -5.53 -11.72
C ILE A 55 -1.95 -6.09 -13.06
N HIS A 56 -1.61 -7.39 -13.13
CA HIS A 56 -1.20 -8.07 -14.36
C HIS A 56 -2.27 -7.96 -15.45
N LYS A 57 -3.53 -8.25 -15.11
CA LYS A 57 -4.66 -8.19 -16.06
C LYS A 57 -4.87 -6.78 -16.60
N ILE A 58 -4.83 -5.77 -15.76
CA ILE A 58 -5.00 -4.38 -16.18
C ILE A 58 -3.92 -3.96 -17.17
N ILE A 59 -2.66 -4.27 -16.87
CA ILE A 59 -1.53 -3.94 -17.75
C ILE A 59 -1.62 -4.70 -19.08
N SER A 60 -2.07 -5.94 -19.04
CA SER A 60 -2.16 -6.80 -20.23
C SER A 60 -3.39 -6.51 -21.11
N SER A 61 -4.48 -6.01 -20.53
CA SER A 61 -5.77 -5.88 -21.22
C SER A 61 -6.16 -4.45 -21.55
N LEU A 62 -5.61 -3.46 -20.83
CA LEU A 62 -5.97 -2.06 -21.03
C LEU A 62 -4.81 -1.25 -21.59
N ASN A 63 -5.16 -0.25 -22.39
CA ASN A 63 -4.17 0.72 -22.87
C ASN A 63 -3.87 1.73 -21.77
N ILE A 64 -2.66 1.68 -21.21
CA ILE A 64 -2.16 2.58 -20.17
C ILE A 64 -1.31 3.66 -20.80
N ASN A 65 -1.64 4.92 -20.54
CA ASN A 65 -0.77 6.04 -20.85
C ASN A 65 0.32 6.15 -19.76
N TRP A 66 1.49 5.55 -20.03
CA TRP A 66 2.57 5.45 -19.06
C TRP A 66 3.20 6.78 -18.67
N GLU A 67 3.23 7.76 -19.58
CA GLU A 67 3.72 9.10 -19.25
C GLU A 67 2.81 9.79 -18.25
N LYS A 68 1.49 9.72 -18.48
CA LYS A 68 0.49 10.22 -17.55
C LYS A 68 0.56 9.47 -16.22
N PHE A 69 0.74 8.14 -16.27
CA PHE A 69 0.88 7.32 -15.07
C PHE A 69 2.07 7.74 -14.21
N ILE A 70 3.25 7.98 -14.83
CA ILE A 70 4.44 8.45 -14.11
C ILE A 70 4.21 9.81 -13.46
N LYS A 71 3.53 10.74 -14.15
CA LYS A 71 3.17 12.04 -13.55
C LYS A 71 2.32 11.88 -12.30
N ILE A 72 1.33 10.98 -12.32
CA ILE A 72 0.52 10.65 -11.13
C ILE A 72 1.40 10.16 -9.98
N LEU A 73 2.40 9.30 -10.25
CA LEU A 73 3.31 8.81 -9.22
C LEU A 73 4.18 9.93 -8.62
N GLU A 74 4.58 10.89 -9.44
CA GLU A 74 5.37 12.06 -9.02
C GLU A 74 4.56 13.01 -8.15
N GLU A 75 3.36 13.36 -8.59
CA GLU A 75 2.43 14.25 -7.87
C GLU A 75 2.10 13.72 -6.46
N HIS A 76 2.02 12.39 -6.32
CA HIS A 76 1.65 11.74 -5.05
C HIS A 76 2.83 11.17 -4.27
N ASN A 77 4.08 11.30 -4.72
CA ASN A 77 5.28 10.74 -4.09
C ASN A 77 5.17 9.23 -3.79
N THR A 78 4.61 8.47 -4.72
CA THR A 78 4.29 7.05 -4.53
C THR A 78 5.09 6.09 -5.39
N LYS A 79 6.21 6.57 -5.98
CA LYS A 79 7.03 5.76 -6.90
C LYS A 79 7.44 4.43 -6.29
N SER A 80 7.96 4.42 -5.07
CA SER A 80 8.41 3.19 -4.41
C SER A 80 7.29 2.17 -4.19
N LEU A 81 6.12 2.64 -3.76
CA LEU A 81 4.94 1.80 -3.56
C LEU A 81 4.52 1.13 -4.87
N VAL A 82 4.37 1.93 -5.91
CA VAL A 82 3.86 1.45 -7.20
C VAL A 82 4.88 0.58 -7.91
N TYR A 83 6.16 0.96 -7.92
CA TYR A 83 7.20 0.14 -8.55
C TYR A 83 7.37 -1.22 -7.86
N THR A 84 7.23 -1.28 -6.53
CA THR A 84 7.21 -2.57 -5.83
C THR A 84 6.08 -3.47 -6.35
N SER A 85 4.88 -2.91 -6.54
CA SER A 85 3.73 -3.63 -7.08
C SER A 85 3.97 -4.14 -8.50
N LEU A 86 4.49 -3.26 -9.37
CA LEU A 86 4.77 -3.59 -10.76
C LEU A 86 5.85 -4.68 -10.89
N PHE A 87 6.95 -4.57 -10.12
CA PHE A 87 8.01 -5.58 -10.15
C PHE A 87 7.58 -6.92 -9.53
N LEU A 88 6.72 -6.91 -8.50
CA LEU A 88 6.12 -8.15 -8.00
C LEU A 88 5.24 -8.81 -9.07
N SER A 89 4.43 -8.04 -9.79
CA SER A 89 3.60 -8.54 -10.87
C SER A 89 4.47 -9.07 -12.03
N GLU A 90 5.54 -8.37 -12.41
CA GLU A 90 6.52 -8.85 -13.39
C GLU A 90 7.17 -10.16 -12.93
N LYS A 91 7.57 -10.26 -11.66
CA LYS A 91 8.26 -11.43 -11.13
C LYS A 91 7.40 -12.68 -11.04
N ILE A 92 6.10 -12.51 -10.73
CA ILE A 92 5.17 -13.63 -10.47
C ILE A 92 4.38 -14.02 -11.72
N PHE A 93 3.95 -13.04 -12.51
CA PHE A 93 3.08 -13.25 -13.68
C PHE A 93 3.74 -12.89 -15.01
N GLU A 94 5.05 -12.61 -15.01
CA GLU A 94 5.80 -12.19 -16.21
C GLU A 94 5.16 -11.00 -16.92
N THR A 95 4.60 -10.06 -16.14
CA THR A 95 3.92 -8.88 -16.66
C THR A 95 4.90 -8.05 -17.50
N LYS A 96 4.54 -7.77 -18.75
CA LYS A 96 5.37 -6.99 -19.65
C LYS A 96 5.30 -5.51 -19.30
N LEU A 97 6.33 -4.99 -18.67
CA LEU A 97 6.46 -3.57 -18.34
C LEU A 97 7.21 -2.82 -19.45
N PRO A 98 6.83 -1.58 -19.80
CA PRO A 98 7.58 -0.78 -20.77
C PRO A 98 8.95 -0.37 -20.23
N GLU A 99 9.89 -0.10 -21.14
CA GLU A 99 11.25 0.32 -20.77
C GLU A 99 11.28 1.58 -19.89
N LEU A 100 10.30 2.47 -20.07
CA LEU A 100 10.14 3.68 -19.27
C LEU A 100 9.93 3.38 -17.76
N ILE A 101 9.39 2.21 -17.44
CA ILE A 101 9.16 1.72 -16.07
C ILE A 101 10.33 0.86 -15.58
N LYS A 102 11.08 0.21 -16.48
CA LYS A 102 12.25 -0.61 -16.13
C LYS A 102 13.38 0.28 -15.62
N ILE A 103 13.48 0.40 -14.33
CA ILE A 103 14.28 1.41 -13.66
C ILE A 103 15.63 0.88 -13.20
N LYS A 104 16.62 1.78 -13.22
CA LYS A 104 17.99 1.60 -12.70
C LYS A 104 18.09 1.19 -11.21
N HIS A 105 16.99 1.15 -10.44
CA HIS A 105 17.01 0.96 -8.99
C HIS A 105 16.44 -0.38 -8.50
N GLN A 106 16.56 -1.45 -9.29
CA GLN A 106 16.07 -2.80 -8.91
C GLN A 106 16.57 -3.29 -7.53
N ASN A 107 17.75 -2.87 -7.08
CA ASN A 107 18.32 -3.34 -5.81
C ASN A 107 17.55 -2.87 -4.57
N LYS A 108 16.96 -1.68 -4.60
CA LYS A 108 16.12 -1.16 -3.49
C LYS A 108 14.89 -2.05 -3.28
N TYR A 109 14.24 -2.43 -4.38
CA TYR A 109 13.00 -3.20 -4.34
C TYR A 109 13.24 -4.69 -4.16
N ARG A 110 14.40 -5.22 -4.58
CA ARG A 110 14.74 -6.64 -4.46
C ARG A 110 14.63 -7.18 -3.02
N ARG A 111 15.10 -6.43 -2.03
CA ARG A 111 15.03 -6.83 -0.62
C ARG A 111 13.57 -6.89 -0.14
N LEU A 112 12.79 -5.89 -0.51
CA LEU A 112 11.38 -5.79 -0.15
C LEU A 112 10.55 -6.89 -0.83
N ILE A 113 10.79 -7.11 -2.13
CA ILE A 113 10.17 -8.20 -2.89
C ILE A 113 10.50 -9.56 -2.26
N LYS A 114 11.78 -9.81 -1.93
CA LYS A 114 12.19 -11.04 -1.25
C LYS A 114 11.49 -11.21 0.09
N TYR A 115 11.37 -10.14 0.86
CA TYR A 115 10.65 -10.17 2.13
C TYR A 115 9.17 -10.52 1.93
N ILE A 116 8.49 -9.87 1.00
CA ILE A 116 7.07 -10.13 0.71
C ILE A 116 6.88 -11.59 0.26
N LEU A 117 7.72 -12.08 -0.65
CA LEU A 117 7.60 -13.45 -1.14
C LEU A 117 7.86 -14.51 -0.07
N ASN A 118 8.79 -14.26 0.85
CA ASN A 118 9.14 -15.23 1.89
C ASN A 118 8.15 -15.26 3.06
N ASN A 119 7.32 -14.22 3.24
CA ASN A 119 6.42 -14.08 4.39
C ASN A 119 4.94 -14.14 4.01
N ASN A 120 4.62 -14.50 2.76
CA ASN A 120 3.23 -14.55 2.29
C ASN A 120 2.38 -15.65 2.94
N GLU A 121 2.99 -16.67 3.52
CA GLU A 121 2.26 -17.80 4.16
C GLU A 121 1.74 -17.45 5.56
N ASP A 122 2.38 -16.49 6.26
CA ASP A 122 2.08 -16.14 7.65
C ASP A 122 1.37 -14.79 7.83
N PHE A 123 0.96 -14.15 6.74
CA PHE A 123 0.30 -12.84 6.82
C PHE A 123 -1.14 -12.97 7.29
N GLU A 124 -1.34 -13.26 8.57
CA GLU A 124 -2.58 -12.87 9.22
C GLU A 124 -2.74 -11.35 9.15
N VAL A 125 -3.87 -10.92 8.59
CA VAL A 125 -4.26 -9.53 8.31
C VAL A 125 -4.26 -8.62 9.57
N THR A 126 -3.94 -9.16 10.74
CA THR A 126 -4.02 -8.48 12.04
C THR A 126 -2.83 -7.56 12.34
N ASP A 127 -1.70 -7.70 11.68
CA ASP A 127 -0.54 -6.85 11.95
C ASP A 127 -0.49 -5.63 11.03
N LYS A 128 -1.29 -4.64 11.38
CA LYS A 128 -1.24 -3.29 10.81
C LYS A 128 0.13 -2.60 10.92
N PHE A 129 1.13 -3.27 11.49
CA PHE A 129 2.45 -2.72 11.81
C PHE A 129 3.57 -3.59 11.27
N SER A 130 3.83 -3.41 10.00
CA SER A 130 5.07 -3.90 9.45
C SER A 130 6.02 -2.71 9.27
N PHE A 131 7.21 -2.77 9.89
CA PHE A 131 8.32 -1.85 9.58
C PHE A 131 8.66 -1.84 8.09
N VAL A 132 8.23 -2.87 7.38
CA VAL A 132 8.32 -2.99 5.92
C VAL A 132 7.60 -1.85 5.22
N HIS A 133 6.47 -1.38 5.76
CA HIS A 133 5.78 -0.22 5.18
C HIS A 133 6.65 1.06 5.20
N LEU A 134 7.56 1.21 6.19
CA LEU A 134 8.50 2.33 6.21
C LEU A 134 9.48 2.28 5.03
N LEU A 135 9.80 1.08 4.53
CA LEU A 135 10.67 0.91 3.37
C LEU A 135 9.96 1.28 2.06
N LEU A 136 8.62 1.25 2.05
CA LEU A 136 7.80 1.59 0.90
C LEU A 136 7.70 3.10 0.64
N PHE A 137 7.95 3.93 1.63
CA PHE A 137 7.88 5.38 1.47
C PHE A 137 9.19 5.96 0.94
N ASP A 138 9.10 6.92 0.02
CA ASP A 138 10.26 7.58 -0.58
C ASP A 138 10.79 8.71 0.29
N SER A 139 9.89 9.47 0.92
CA SER A 139 10.19 10.66 1.69
C SER A 139 10.38 10.38 3.18
N PHE A 140 11.38 11.02 3.82
CA PHE A 140 11.53 11.02 5.27
C PHE A 140 10.31 11.60 5.99
N LYS A 141 9.67 12.62 5.42
CA LYS A 141 8.43 13.20 5.96
C LYS A 141 7.31 12.15 6.03
N GLU A 142 7.15 11.35 4.98
CA GLU A 142 6.13 10.30 4.93
C GLU A 142 6.43 9.17 5.91
N LYS A 143 7.72 8.77 6.02
CA LYS A 143 8.17 7.80 7.02
C LYS A 143 7.87 8.27 8.44
N PHE A 144 8.15 9.54 8.73
CA PHE A 144 7.88 10.14 10.04
C PHE A 144 6.39 10.20 10.33
N LEU A 145 5.57 10.67 9.38
CA LEU A 145 4.12 10.71 9.52
C LEU A 145 3.53 9.32 9.71
N TYR A 146 4.05 8.33 8.98
CA TYR A 146 3.63 6.95 9.16
C TYR A 146 4.05 6.39 10.52
N ALA A 147 5.28 6.64 10.97
CA ALA A 147 5.73 6.26 12.30
C ALA A 147 4.85 6.89 13.39
N PHE A 148 4.55 8.19 13.26
CA PHE A 148 3.65 8.88 14.19
C PHE A 148 2.25 8.27 14.18
N TYR A 149 1.74 7.91 13.01
CA TYR A 149 0.44 7.22 12.91
C TYR A 149 0.44 5.84 13.59
N ILE A 150 1.56 5.11 13.55
CA ILE A 150 1.73 3.84 14.26
C ILE A 150 1.51 4.02 15.76
N PHE A 151 2.01 5.10 16.34
CA PHE A 151 1.89 5.39 17.76
C PHE A 151 0.52 5.95 18.18
N ARG A 152 -0.36 6.27 17.22
CA ARG A 152 -1.71 6.70 17.52
C ARG A 152 -2.54 5.53 18.07
N PRO A 153 -3.24 5.69 19.21
CA PRO A 153 -4.08 4.64 19.77
C PRO A 153 -5.10 4.11 18.76
N SER A 154 -5.28 2.80 18.74
CA SER A 154 -6.28 2.12 17.92
C SER A 154 -7.46 1.70 18.78
N PHE A 155 -8.58 1.38 18.16
CA PHE A 155 -9.77 0.86 18.87
C PHE A 155 -9.44 -0.35 19.76
N LEU A 156 -8.51 -1.22 19.32
CA LEU A 156 -8.06 -2.38 20.11
C LEU A 156 -7.29 -1.98 21.36
N ASP A 157 -6.62 -0.83 21.37
CA ASP A 157 -5.92 -0.35 22.56
C ASP A 157 -6.92 0.15 23.60
N TYR A 158 -8.02 0.75 23.17
CA TYR A 158 -9.13 1.14 24.06
C TYR A 158 -9.82 -0.08 24.65
N GLN A 159 -9.99 -1.16 23.88
CA GLN A 159 -10.59 -2.40 24.36
C GLN A 159 -9.67 -3.25 25.26
N SER A 160 -8.35 -3.09 25.14
CA SER A 160 -7.38 -3.89 25.90
C SER A 160 -7.26 -3.53 27.39
N LEU A 161 -7.92 -2.46 27.80
CA LEU A 161 -7.92 -1.96 29.17
C LEU A 161 -9.28 -2.19 29.79
N ASP A 162 -9.30 -2.89 30.93
CA ASP A 162 -10.52 -3.17 31.72
C ASP A 162 -11.16 -1.90 32.33
N LYS A 163 -10.48 -0.77 32.24
CA LYS A 163 -10.93 0.53 32.77
C LYS A 163 -10.85 1.61 31.72
N GLU A 164 -11.92 2.35 31.52
CA GLU A 164 -11.89 3.60 30.78
C GLU A 164 -11.08 4.65 31.54
N TYR A 165 -9.96 5.07 30.96
CA TYR A 165 -9.18 6.17 31.51
C TYR A 165 -9.75 7.50 31.00
N LYS A 166 -9.90 8.46 31.91
CA LYS A 166 -10.39 9.81 31.60
C LYS A 166 -9.48 10.62 30.68
N SER A 167 -8.21 10.23 30.53
CA SER A 167 -7.24 10.92 29.70
C SER A 167 -6.80 10.06 28.51
N GLU A 168 -6.96 10.58 27.31
CA GLU A 168 -6.47 9.95 26.07
C GLU A 168 -4.94 9.78 26.08
N LEU A 169 -4.20 10.58 26.81
CA LEU A 169 -2.74 10.51 26.92
C LEU A 169 -2.26 9.15 27.43
N VAL A 170 -3.04 8.49 28.30
CA VAL A 170 -2.70 7.16 28.82
C VAL A 170 -2.62 6.14 27.67
N TYR A 171 -3.52 6.22 26.72
CA TYR A 171 -3.53 5.30 25.54
C TYR A 171 -2.33 5.53 24.62
N TYR A 172 -1.86 6.79 24.49
CA TYR A 172 -0.63 7.10 23.75
C TYR A 172 0.63 6.52 24.42
N LEU A 173 0.67 6.43 25.75
CA LEU A 173 1.78 5.81 26.50
C LEU A 173 1.73 4.28 26.45
N ILE A 174 0.54 3.69 26.48
CA ILE A 174 0.35 2.23 26.47
C ILE A 174 0.60 1.67 25.06
N ARG A 175 0.29 2.40 24.02
CA ARG A 175 0.43 1.95 22.63
C ARG A 175 1.83 1.45 22.28
N PRO A 176 2.94 2.16 22.56
CA PRO A 176 4.30 1.65 22.31
C PRO A 176 4.58 0.34 23.03
N ILE A 177 4.11 0.20 24.28
CA ILE A 177 4.29 -1.02 25.08
C ILE A 177 3.55 -2.19 24.44
N ASN A 178 2.32 -1.98 24.00
CA ASN A 178 1.53 -2.99 23.30
C ASN A 178 2.19 -3.42 21.98
N ILE A 179 2.75 -2.47 21.23
CA ILE A 179 3.49 -2.79 19.99
C ILE A 179 4.72 -3.63 20.30
N LEU A 180 5.54 -3.22 21.25
CA LEU A 180 6.74 -3.94 21.65
C LEU A 180 6.41 -5.35 22.16
N SER A 181 5.39 -5.50 23.01
CA SER A 181 4.98 -6.80 23.55
C SER A 181 4.56 -7.77 22.44
N ARG A 182 3.87 -7.29 21.40
CA ARG A 182 3.49 -8.09 20.23
C ARG A 182 4.70 -8.49 19.38
N LEU A 183 5.68 -7.58 19.22
CA LEU A 183 6.92 -7.88 18.51
C LEU A 183 7.73 -8.96 19.24
N PHE A 184 7.86 -8.87 20.57
CA PHE A 184 8.57 -9.88 21.36
C PHE A 184 7.85 -11.24 21.41
N LYS A 185 6.52 -11.28 21.36
CA LYS A 185 5.77 -12.56 21.27
C LYS A 185 5.97 -13.29 19.95
N LYS A 186 6.29 -12.58 18.86
CA LYS A 186 6.58 -13.19 17.54
C LYS A 186 8.03 -13.67 17.38
N LEU A 187 8.93 -13.25 18.27
CA LEU A 187 10.34 -13.68 18.26
C LEU A 187 10.58 -14.97 19.07
N LYS A 188 9.56 -15.48 19.72
CA LYS A 188 9.53 -16.79 20.37
C LYS A 188 8.74 -17.80 19.53
#